data_db98251f919ddf986f6ed0f79f098398
#
_entry.id   db98251f919ddf986f6ed0f79f098398
#
_cell.length_a   1.000
_cell.length_b   1.000
_cell.length_c   1.000
_cell.angle_alpha   90.00
_cell.angle_beta   90.00
_cell.angle_gamma   90.00
#
_symmetry.space_group_name_H-M   'P 1'
#
loop_
_entity.id
_entity.type
_entity.pdbx_description
1 polymer ?
#
loop_
_entity_poly.entity_id
_entity_poly.type
_entity_poly.pdbx_seq_one_letter_code
_entity_poly.pdbx_strand_id
1 'polypeptide(L)'
;MNIAKLAFDFDDRFKDVFTNNVKTVNSISVEKDVVYNDTLPDVCTLDIYCPPLKGRDKYPVLVDVHGGGWITGDKYWRRGLNRAFADMGLCVISPNYGLSPRFKYPECVSHLFACFKWICDHAEERRLDLDNVLITGDSAGGQLACLVLAIQNNAEVKARIGAVDSPLRFKGGMLVCGAYDPDSMAKNIFSNKLFLEMTGYGRKHLREFKDYDLMNPVNFVDKDFPADVMVAYGRFDAFVGGNEKILFNRLNELGIPYREYRAKGAGEHCFHLWHY
;
A
#
# COMPACT_ATOMS: atom_id res chain seq x y z
N MET A 1 -25.76 7.61 1.60
CA MET A 1 -25.09 6.30 1.42
C MET A 1 -24.10 6.42 0.26
N ASN A 2 -22.82 6.16 0.49
CA ASN A 2 -21.79 6.28 -0.53
C ASN A 2 -21.74 5.01 -1.39
N ILE A 3 -22.28 5.08 -2.61
CA ILE A 3 -22.35 3.95 -3.54
C ILE A 3 -20.96 3.44 -3.91
N ALA A 4 -19.97 4.34 -4.05
CA ALA A 4 -18.60 3.93 -4.36
C ALA A 4 -18.00 3.13 -3.19
N LYS A 5 -18.17 3.62 -1.95
CA LYS A 5 -17.76 2.89 -0.75
C LYS A 5 -18.45 1.53 -0.66
N LEU A 6 -19.75 1.48 -0.89
CA LEU A 6 -20.51 0.23 -0.86
C LEU A 6 -20.03 -0.79 -1.90
N ALA A 7 -19.71 -0.31 -3.11
CA ALA A 7 -19.17 -1.16 -4.17
C ALA A 7 -17.79 -1.72 -3.81
N PHE A 8 -16.90 -0.90 -3.25
CA PHE A 8 -15.58 -1.36 -2.79
C PHE A 8 -15.70 -2.30 -1.60
N ASP A 9 -16.55 -1.99 -0.59
CA ASP A 9 -16.77 -2.86 0.57
C ASP A 9 -17.33 -4.23 0.13
N PHE A 10 -18.19 -4.25 -0.89
CA PHE A 10 -18.75 -5.51 -1.43
C PHE A 10 -17.67 -6.30 -2.17
N ASP A 11 -16.88 -5.65 -3.02
CA ASP A 11 -15.80 -6.29 -3.77
C ASP A 11 -14.75 -6.90 -2.83
N ASP A 12 -14.31 -6.15 -1.82
CA ASP A 12 -13.34 -6.62 -0.85
C ASP A 12 -13.88 -7.77 0.01
N ARG A 13 -15.14 -7.71 0.45
CA ARG A 13 -15.79 -8.82 1.19
C ARG A 13 -15.95 -10.06 0.32
N PHE A 14 -16.26 -9.87 -0.95
CA PHE A 14 -16.39 -10.99 -1.89
C PHE A 14 -15.04 -11.67 -2.11
N LYS A 15 -13.99 -10.87 -2.34
CA LYS A 15 -12.61 -11.38 -2.46
C LYS A 15 -12.16 -12.10 -1.20
N ASP A 16 -12.51 -11.58 -0.03
CA ASP A 16 -12.18 -12.16 1.26
C ASP A 16 -12.65 -13.62 1.43
N VAL A 17 -13.81 -13.97 0.89
CA VAL A 17 -14.33 -15.35 0.94
C VAL A 17 -13.41 -16.33 0.20
N PHE A 18 -12.77 -15.89 -0.87
CA PHE A 18 -11.88 -16.74 -1.67
C PHE A 18 -10.44 -16.77 -1.13
N THR A 19 -9.96 -15.69 -0.53
CA THR A 19 -8.58 -15.60 -0.02
C THR A 19 -8.40 -16.22 1.36
N ASN A 20 -9.47 -16.53 2.09
CA ASN A 20 -9.41 -17.07 3.45
C ASN A 20 -8.92 -18.51 3.56
N ASN A 21 -8.94 -19.26 2.46
CA ASN A 21 -8.63 -20.68 2.45
C ASN A 21 -7.16 -20.97 2.07
N VAL A 22 -6.26 -20.00 2.18
CA VAL A 22 -4.84 -20.22 1.94
C VAL A 22 -4.29 -21.22 2.95
N LYS A 23 -3.91 -22.40 2.44
CA LYS A 23 -3.22 -23.41 3.25
C LYS A 23 -1.74 -23.02 3.35
N THR A 24 -1.27 -22.79 4.56
CA THR A 24 0.15 -22.57 4.83
C THR A 24 0.82 -23.88 5.24
N VAL A 25 2.05 -24.07 4.82
CA VAL A 25 2.90 -25.21 5.23
C VAL A 25 3.42 -24.99 6.65
N ASN A 26 3.68 -23.73 7.00
CA ASN A 26 4.18 -23.35 8.30
C ASN A 26 3.03 -22.92 9.23
N SER A 27 3.24 -23.14 10.53
CA SER A 27 2.41 -22.54 11.58
C SER A 27 2.72 -21.04 11.64
N ILE A 28 1.76 -20.20 11.24
CA ILE A 28 1.92 -18.74 11.27
C ILE A 28 1.30 -18.20 12.55
N SER A 29 2.10 -17.56 13.39
CA SER A 29 1.60 -16.77 14.52
C SER A 29 0.97 -15.48 14.03
N VAL A 30 -0.15 -15.09 14.63
CA VAL A 30 -0.86 -13.87 14.27
C VAL A 30 -1.18 -13.08 15.53
N GLU A 31 -0.64 -11.88 15.61
CA GLU A 31 -1.00 -10.87 16.61
C GLU A 31 -1.88 -9.81 15.91
N LYS A 32 -3.02 -9.48 16.50
CA LYS A 32 -4.01 -8.60 15.86
C LYS A 32 -4.20 -7.32 16.65
N ASP A 33 -4.61 -6.29 15.92
CA ASP A 33 -5.06 -5.02 16.47
C ASP A 33 -4.05 -4.34 17.40
N VAL A 34 -2.75 -4.52 17.09
CA VAL A 34 -1.67 -3.83 17.80
C VAL A 34 -1.74 -2.34 17.48
N VAL A 35 -1.91 -1.51 18.48
CA VAL A 35 -1.94 -0.04 18.32
C VAL A 35 -0.54 0.46 18.02
N TYR A 36 -0.37 1.19 16.91
CA TYR A 36 0.89 1.80 16.54
C TYR A 36 0.91 3.33 16.68
N ASN A 37 -0.25 3.92 16.98
CA ASN A 37 -0.38 5.35 17.28
C ASN A 37 -1.45 5.58 18.36
N ASP A 38 -1.01 5.87 19.57
CA ASP A 38 -1.88 6.02 20.75
C ASP A 38 -2.83 7.24 20.65
N THR A 39 -2.57 8.19 19.74
CA THR A 39 -3.49 9.31 19.52
C THR A 39 -4.71 8.94 18.67
N LEU A 40 -4.64 7.82 17.94
CA LEU A 40 -5.69 7.32 17.06
C LEU A 40 -5.84 5.79 17.21
N PRO A 41 -6.09 5.27 18.43
CA PRO A 41 -6.06 3.83 18.71
C PRO A 41 -7.18 3.05 18.03
N ASP A 42 -8.26 3.72 17.61
CA ASP A 42 -9.38 3.15 16.87
C ASP A 42 -9.12 3.01 15.36
N VAL A 43 -8.06 3.63 14.86
CA VAL A 43 -7.72 3.69 13.44
C VAL A 43 -6.35 3.08 13.16
N CYS A 44 -5.36 3.52 13.94
CA CYS A 44 -3.96 3.20 13.73
C CYS A 44 -3.57 1.89 14.43
N THR A 45 -4.13 0.79 13.92
CA THR A 45 -3.82 -0.58 14.36
C THR A 45 -3.16 -1.38 13.25
N LEU A 46 -2.37 -2.38 13.61
CA LEU A 46 -1.74 -3.30 12.66
C LEU A 46 -1.90 -4.76 13.11
N ASP A 47 -1.84 -5.66 12.13
CA ASP A 47 -1.74 -7.10 12.37
C ASP A 47 -0.34 -7.58 11.99
N ILE A 48 0.22 -8.52 12.76
CA ILE A 48 1.54 -9.09 12.55
C ILE A 48 1.40 -10.58 12.28
N TYR A 49 2.01 -11.04 11.19
CA TYR A 49 2.02 -12.45 10.78
C TYR A 49 3.47 -12.93 10.71
N CYS A 50 3.89 -13.79 11.65
CA CYS A 50 5.26 -14.29 11.69
C CYS A 50 5.31 -15.82 11.55
N PRO A 51 6.17 -16.33 10.64
CA PRO A 51 6.47 -17.76 10.55
C PRO A 51 7.42 -18.18 11.68
N PRO A 52 7.69 -19.48 11.85
CA PRO A 52 8.80 -19.94 12.67
C PRO A 52 10.15 -19.42 12.12
N LEU A 53 11.05 -18.99 12.98
CA LEU A 53 12.38 -18.45 12.59
C LEU A 53 13.29 -19.44 11.85
N LYS A 54 13.13 -20.75 12.08
CA LYS A 54 13.87 -21.83 11.40
C LYS A 54 15.39 -21.60 11.33
N GLY A 55 16.01 -21.22 12.45
CA GLY A 55 17.45 -20.99 12.56
C GLY A 55 17.93 -19.61 12.09
N ARG A 56 17.05 -18.70 11.77
CA ARG A 56 17.37 -17.27 11.55
C ARG A 56 17.30 -16.54 12.89
N ASP A 57 18.11 -15.50 13.05
CA ASP A 57 18.07 -14.66 14.25
C ASP A 57 16.96 -13.60 14.17
N LYS A 58 16.67 -13.10 12.96
CA LYS A 58 15.69 -12.04 12.67
C LYS A 58 14.82 -12.38 11.47
N TYR A 59 13.66 -11.74 11.41
CA TYR A 59 12.71 -11.83 10.30
C TYR A 59 12.96 -10.73 9.27
N PRO A 60 13.12 -11.03 7.98
CA PRO A 60 12.89 -10.02 6.94
C PRO A 60 11.44 -9.56 7.01
N VAL A 61 11.20 -8.26 6.80
CA VAL A 61 9.91 -7.62 7.02
C VAL A 61 9.24 -7.28 5.70
N LEU A 62 7.94 -7.51 5.62
CA LEU A 62 7.07 -7.00 4.57
C LEU A 62 5.97 -6.15 5.20
N VAL A 63 5.87 -4.89 4.78
CA VAL A 63 4.72 -4.05 5.14
C VAL A 63 3.69 -4.14 4.01
N ASP A 64 2.46 -4.58 4.35
CA ASP A 64 1.36 -4.73 3.39
C ASP A 64 0.31 -3.64 3.59
N VAL A 65 0.23 -2.70 2.64
CA VAL A 65 -0.68 -1.54 2.65
C VAL A 65 -1.93 -1.87 1.83
N HIS A 66 -3.06 -2.02 2.51
CA HIS A 66 -4.30 -2.38 1.85
C HIS A 66 -4.81 -1.34 0.85
N GLY A 67 -5.54 -1.78 -0.18
CA GLY A 67 -6.29 -0.92 -1.09
C GLY A 67 -7.63 -0.46 -0.53
N GLY A 68 -8.51 0.03 -1.42
CA GLY A 68 -9.86 0.48 -1.06
C GLY A 68 -10.13 1.95 -1.41
N GLY A 69 -9.42 2.50 -2.40
CA GLY A 69 -9.68 3.84 -2.94
C GLY A 69 -9.53 4.96 -1.90
N TRP A 70 -8.70 4.81 -0.88
CA TRP A 70 -8.48 5.75 0.25
C TRP A 70 -9.73 6.09 1.09
N ILE A 71 -10.89 5.46 0.80
CA ILE A 71 -12.18 5.71 1.48
C ILE A 71 -12.71 4.49 2.21
N THR A 72 -12.15 3.32 1.94
CA THR A 72 -12.50 2.04 2.56
C THR A 72 -11.27 1.15 2.61
N GLY A 73 -11.41 -0.07 3.09
CA GLY A 73 -10.34 -1.04 3.23
C GLY A 73 -10.08 -1.38 4.69
N ASP A 74 -9.49 -2.54 4.89
CA ASP A 74 -9.09 -3.00 6.21
C ASP A 74 -7.98 -4.07 6.07
N LYS A 75 -7.00 -4.05 6.96
CA LYS A 75 -5.93 -5.05 7.06
C LYS A 75 -6.46 -6.48 7.14
N TYR A 76 -7.63 -6.65 7.75
CA TYR A 76 -8.29 -7.94 7.89
C TYR A 76 -8.59 -8.60 6.52
N TRP A 77 -8.89 -7.81 5.48
CA TRP A 77 -9.22 -8.35 4.16
C TRP A 77 -8.00 -8.88 3.37
N ARG A 78 -6.81 -8.64 3.89
CA ARG A 78 -5.54 -9.16 3.32
C ARG A 78 -4.97 -10.34 4.11
N ARG A 79 -5.66 -10.85 5.14
CA ARG A 79 -5.16 -11.88 6.07
C ARG A 79 -4.74 -13.19 5.39
N GLY A 80 -5.40 -13.62 4.32
CA GLY A 80 -5.02 -14.78 3.54
C GLY A 80 -3.70 -14.56 2.81
N LEU A 81 -3.60 -13.44 2.10
CA LEU A 81 -2.37 -13.02 1.41
C LEU A 81 -1.21 -12.86 2.39
N ASN A 82 -1.45 -12.20 3.53
CA ASN A 82 -0.43 -11.99 4.57
C ASN A 82 0.08 -13.31 5.16
N ARG A 83 -0.80 -14.31 5.32
CA ARG A 83 -0.40 -15.66 5.69
C ARG A 83 0.47 -16.33 4.63
N ALA A 84 0.14 -16.16 3.34
CA ALA A 84 0.94 -16.70 2.26
C ALA A 84 2.34 -16.08 2.21
N PHE A 85 2.46 -14.76 2.37
CA PHE A 85 3.77 -14.10 2.48
C PHE A 85 4.54 -14.53 3.71
N ALA A 86 3.87 -14.69 4.84
CA ALA A 86 4.51 -15.21 6.05
C ALA A 86 5.00 -16.66 5.86
N ASP A 87 4.26 -17.49 5.13
CA ASP A 87 4.68 -18.86 4.81
C ASP A 87 5.95 -18.91 3.94
N MET A 88 6.24 -17.84 3.17
CA MET A 88 7.49 -17.66 2.44
C MET A 88 8.67 -17.24 3.35
N GLY A 89 8.44 -17.01 4.64
CA GLY A 89 9.49 -16.70 5.61
C GLY A 89 9.60 -15.22 5.99
N LEU A 90 8.64 -14.38 5.62
CA LEU A 90 8.60 -12.95 5.95
C LEU A 90 7.80 -12.72 7.25
N CYS A 91 8.20 -11.76 8.09
CA CYS A 91 7.29 -11.19 9.06
C CYS A 91 6.47 -10.11 8.36
N VAL A 92 5.16 -10.33 8.23
CA VAL A 92 4.28 -9.39 7.55
C VAL A 92 3.61 -8.48 8.57
N ILE A 93 3.70 -7.18 8.34
CA ILE A 93 3.04 -6.13 9.13
C ILE A 93 2.02 -5.45 8.24
N SER A 94 0.75 -5.57 8.61
CA SER A 94 -0.36 -5.05 7.82
C SER A 94 -1.09 -3.97 8.62
N PRO A 95 -0.84 -2.68 8.34
CA PRO A 95 -1.47 -1.58 9.04
C PRO A 95 -2.82 -1.19 8.45
N ASN A 96 -3.75 -0.79 9.31
CA ASN A 96 -4.82 0.13 8.98
C ASN A 96 -4.28 1.57 9.01
N TYR A 97 -4.90 2.45 8.27
CA TYR A 97 -4.58 3.87 8.22
C TYR A 97 -5.85 4.71 8.07
N GLY A 98 -5.78 6.00 8.32
CA GLY A 98 -6.94 6.89 8.27
C GLY A 98 -7.55 6.97 6.87
N LEU A 99 -8.85 6.75 6.78
CA LEU A 99 -9.63 6.74 5.55
C LEU A 99 -10.53 7.97 5.43
N SER A 100 -10.70 8.45 4.21
CA SER A 100 -11.64 9.53 3.92
C SER A 100 -13.10 9.05 4.08
N PRO A 101 -14.03 9.92 4.44
CA PRO A 101 -13.87 11.37 4.59
C PRO A 101 -13.38 11.84 5.98
N ARG A 102 -13.21 10.93 6.97
CA ARG A 102 -12.76 11.28 8.33
C ARG A 102 -11.34 11.87 8.29
N PHE A 103 -10.47 11.27 7.50
CA PHE A 103 -9.09 11.73 7.27
C PHE A 103 -8.92 12.08 5.80
N LYS A 104 -8.53 13.31 5.52
CA LYS A 104 -8.30 13.75 4.14
C LYS A 104 -6.90 13.33 3.67
N TYR A 105 -6.79 13.08 2.37
CA TYR A 105 -5.47 12.88 1.77
C TYR A 105 -4.63 14.17 1.95
N PRO A 106 -3.36 14.10 2.35
CA PRO A 106 -2.51 12.91 2.48
C PRO A 106 -2.32 12.39 3.92
N GLU A 107 -3.25 12.63 4.86
CA GLU A 107 -3.12 12.20 6.27
C GLU A 107 -2.83 10.69 6.40
N CYS A 108 -3.39 9.86 5.51
CA CYS A 108 -3.11 8.42 5.48
C CYS A 108 -1.62 8.11 5.33
N VAL A 109 -0.86 8.95 4.63
CA VAL A 109 0.59 8.78 4.46
C VAL A 109 1.32 9.04 5.78
N SER A 110 0.93 10.09 6.53
CA SER A 110 1.53 10.36 7.84
C SER A 110 1.27 9.22 8.84
N HIS A 111 0.09 8.58 8.78
CA HIS A 111 -0.23 7.42 9.60
C HIS A 111 0.69 6.22 9.26
N LEU A 112 0.99 6.00 7.98
CA LEU A 112 1.96 4.96 7.60
C LEU A 112 3.37 5.26 8.16
N PHE A 113 3.82 6.51 8.14
CA PHE A 113 5.11 6.86 8.76
C PHE A 113 5.12 6.64 10.28
N ALA A 114 3.99 6.84 10.97
CA ALA A 114 3.85 6.46 12.37
C ALA A 114 3.99 4.94 12.58
N CYS A 115 3.39 4.13 11.68
CA CYS A 115 3.59 2.68 11.67
C CYS A 115 5.07 2.31 11.45
N PHE A 116 5.77 2.99 10.54
CA PHE A 116 7.20 2.71 10.29
C PHE A 116 8.08 3.07 11.48
N LYS A 117 7.75 4.15 12.18
CA LYS A 117 8.42 4.46 13.44
C LYS A 117 8.17 3.36 14.49
N TRP A 118 6.93 2.92 14.65
CA TRP A 118 6.57 1.82 15.54
C TRP A 118 7.38 0.54 15.23
N ILE A 119 7.52 0.19 13.94
CA ILE A 119 8.34 -0.96 13.50
C ILE A 119 9.78 -0.81 13.99
N CYS A 120 10.39 0.37 13.86
CA CYS A 120 11.74 0.63 14.33
C CYS A 120 11.86 0.50 15.85
N ASP A 121 10.92 1.10 16.58
CA ASP A 121 10.93 1.13 18.03
C ASP A 121 10.80 -0.28 18.65
N HIS A 122 10.14 -1.21 17.94
CA HIS A 122 9.88 -2.59 18.40
C HIS A 122 10.72 -3.66 17.68
N ALA A 123 11.70 -3.24 16.87
CA ALA A 123 12.43 -4.16 16.00
C ALA A 123 13.22 -5.21 16.77
N GLU A 124 13.86 -4.83 17.87
CA GLU A 124 14.71 -5.74 18.63
C GLU A 124 13.87 -6.80 19.37
N GLU A 125 12.86 -6.38 20.12
CA GLU A 125 11.99 -7.30 20.88
C GLU A 125 11.24 -8.28 19.97
N ARG A 126 10.89 -7.84 18.75
CA ARG A 126 10.17 -8.62 17.75
C ARG A 126 11.08 -9.32 16.76
N ARG A 127 12.39 -9.17 16.90
CA ARG A 127 13.41 -9.76 16.02
C ARG A 127 13.20 -9.38 14.55
N LEU A 128 12.87 -8.12 14.26
CA LEU A 128 12.69 -7.62 12.90
C LEU A 128 14.05 -7.22 12.31
N ASP A 129 14.29 -7.62 11.07
CA ASP A 129 15.48 -7.26 10.32
C ASP A 129 15.23 -5.96 9.54
N LEU A 130 15.62 -4.83 10.13
CA LEU A 130 15.44 -3.51 9.51
C LEU A 130 16.32 -3.29 8.28
N ASP A 131 17.32 -4.13 8.07
CA ASP A 131 18.14 -4.11 6.86
C ASP A 131 17.45 -4.83 5.68
N ASN A 132 16.37 -5.56 5.93
CA ASN A 132 15.63 -6.31 4.91
C ASN A 132 14.13 -6.04 5.03
N VAL A 133 13.74 -4.80 4.71
CA VAL A 133 12.35 -4.36 4.74
C VAL A 133 11.85 -4.06 3.34
N LEU A 134 10.73 -4.67 2.99
CA LEU A 134 10.01 -4.46 1.73
C LEU A 134 8.62 -3.88 2.02
N ILE A 135 8.02 -3.23 1.01
CA ILE A 135 6.65 -2.74 1.08
C ILE A 135 5.83 -3.31 -0.08
N THR A 136 4.59 -3.62 0.17
CA THR A 136 3.63 -3.98 -0.88
C THR A 136 2.31 -3.26 -0.66
N GLY A 137 1.48 -3.23 -1.67
CA GLY A 137 0.13 -2.72 -1.59
C GLY A 137 -0.57 -2.82 -2.93
N ASP A 138 -1.89 -2.84 -2.88
CA ASP A 138 -2.74 -2.94 -4.04
C ASP A 138 -3.60 -1.69 -4.25
N SER A 139 -3.89 -1.32 -5.49
CA SER A 139 -4.78 -0.20 -5.82
C SER A 139 -4.32 1.11 -5.13
N ALA A 140 -5.15 1.69 -4.26
CA ALA A 140 -4.78 2.82 -3.41
C ALA A 140 -3.55 2.51 -2.54
N GLY A 141 -3.46 1.28 -1.98
CA GLY A 141 -2.27 0.83 -1.25
C GLY A 141 -1.03 0.74 -2.13
N GLY A 142 -1.16 0.35 -3.39
CA GLY A 142 -0.08 0.36 -4.37
C GLY A 142 0.42 1.78 -4.69
N GLN A 143 -0.49 2.75 -4.75
CA GLN A 143 -0.13 4.17 -4.87
C GLN A 143 0.60 4.66 -3.61
N LEU A 144 0.07 4.34 -2.42
CA LEU A 144 0.68 4.73 -1.14
C LEU A 144 2.07 4.10 -0.99
N ALA A 145 2.22 2.82 -1.32
CA ALA A 145 3.52 2.14 -1.29
C ALA A 145 4.53 2.79 -2.24
N CYS A 146 4.11 3.13 -3.47
CA CYS A 146 4.96 3.86 -4.43
C CYS A 146 5.36 5.23 -3.89
N LEU A 147 4.41 5.99 -3.33
CA LEU A 147 4.71 7.30 -2.74
C LEU A 147 5.69 7.18 -1.57
N VAL A 148 5.50 6.21 -0.68
CA VAL A 148 6.43 5.94 0.43
C VAL A 148 7.84 5.67 -0.09
N LEU A 149 8.00 4.79 -1.09
CA LEU A 149 9.29 4.50 -1.70
C LEU A 149 9.94 5.75 -2.30
N ALA A 150 9.14 6.60 -2.94
CA ALA A 150 9.62 7.82 -3.59
C ALA A 150 10.02 8.93 -2.60
N ILE A 151 9.36 9.01 -1.43
CA ILE A 151 9.58 10.12 -0.47
C ILE A 151 10.32 9.70 0.81
N GLN A 152 10.69 8.43 0.96
CA GLN A 152 11.32 7.95 2.22
C GLN A 152 12.59 8.74 2.60
N ASN A 153 13.31 9.28 1.63
CA ASN A 153 14.49 10.12 1.83
C ASN A 153 14.20 11.63 1.73
N ASN A 154 12.96 12.03 1.40
CA ASN A 154 12.59 13.43 1.19
C ASN A 154 12.04 14.07 2.48
N ALA A 155 12.93 14.70 3.26
CA ALA A 155 12.58 15.33 4.53
C ALA A 155 11.56 16.47 4.36
N GLU A 156 11.63 17.24 3.27
CA GLU A 156 10.72 18.35 3.00
C GLU A 156 9.27 17.85 2.80
N VAL A 157 9.09 16.84 1.95
CA VAL A 157 7.77 16.25 1.73
C VAL A 157 7.24 15.59 2.99
N LYS A 158 8.06 14.86 3.74
CA LYS A 158 7.67 14.27 5.03
C LYS A 158 7.20 15.35 6.02
N ALA A 159 7.92 16.45 6.13
CA ALA A 159 7.52 17.58 6.98
C ALA A 159 6.19 18.20 6.52
N ARG A 160 6.01 18.40 5.20
CA ARG A 160 4.76 18.94 4.61
C ARG A 160 3.53 18.12 4.96
N ILE A 161 3.65 16.81 4.98
CA ILE A 161 2.53 15.90 5.30
C ILE A 161 2.39 15.61 6.81
N GLY A 162 3.21 16.23 7.65
CA GLY A 162 3.21 15.99 9.10
C GLY A 162 3.64 14.56 9.49
N ALA A 163 4.45 13.91 8.66
CA ALA A 163 4.96 12.58 8.97
C ALA A 163 5.97 12.65 10.11
N VAL A 164 5.86 11.72 11.06
CA VAL A 164 6.89 11.53 12.07
C VAL A 164 8.18 11.05 11.43
N ASP A 165 9.31 11.44 11.99
CA ASP A 165 10.58 10.92 11.50
C ASP A 165 10.73 9.44 11.83
N SER A 166 11.12 8.68 10.82
CA SER A 166 11.37 7.25 10.93
C SER A 166 12.66 6.89 10.19
N PRO A 167 13.58 6.16 10.85
CA PRO A 167 14.80 5.70 10.20
C PRO A 167 14.56 4.51 9.26
N LEU A 168 13.36 3.93 9.22
CA LEU A 168 13.03 2.81 8.35
C LEU A 168 13.30 3.15 6.89
N ARG A 169 13.98 2.22 6.19
CA ARG A 169 14.23 2.34 4.75
C ARG A 169 13.81 1.06 4.06
N PHE A 170 12.93 1.20 3.08
CA PHE A 170 12.51 0.10 2.23
C PHE A 170 13.53 -0.11 1.12
N LYS A 171 13.99 -1.35 0.95
CA LYS A 171 14.89 -1.73 -0.15
C LYS A 171 14.19 -1.89 -1.48
N GLY A 172 12.87 -2.05 -1.45
CA GLY A 172 12.04 -2.23 -2.62
C GLY A 172 10.63 -2.64 -2.25
N GLY A 173 9.90 -3.17 -3.21
CA GLY A 173 8.54 -3.60 -2.97
C GLY A 173 7.81 -4.17 -4.17
N MET A 174 6.57 -4.58 -3.93
CA MET A 174 5.65 -5.04 -4.98
C MET A 174 4.45 -4.10 -5.04
N LEU A 175 4.32 -3.40 -6.16
CA LEU A 175 3.28 -2.40 -6.41
C LEU A 175 2.21 -3.02 -7.30
N VAL A 176 1.04 -3.34 -6.75
CA VAL A 176 0.00 -4.08 -7.47
C VAL A 176 -1.14 -3.16 -7.89
N CYS A 177 -1.42 -3.08 -9.19
CA CYS A 177 -2.52 -2.29 -9.76
C CYS A 177 -2.60 -0.87 -9.18
N GLY A 178 -1.45 -0.21 -8.97
CA GLY A 178 -1.40 1.09 -8.31
C GLY A 178 -1.94 2.23 -9.17
N ALA A 179 -2.50 3.22 -8.49
CA ALA A 179 -3.03 4.43 -9.09
C ALA A 179 -1.96 5.52 -9.13
N TYR A 180 -1.21 5.61 -10.22
CA TYR A 180 -0.05 6.52 -10.32
C TYR A 180 -0.35 7.84 -11.02
N ASP A 181 -1.53 7.99 -11.65
CA ASP A 181 -1.93 9.20 -12.36
C ASP A 181 -3.39 9.57 -12.06
N PRO A 182 -3.61 10.58 -11.20
CA PRO A 182 -4.95 11.03 -10.86
C PRO A 182 -5.71 11.61 -12.07
N ASP A 183 -5.04 12.22 -13.03
CA ASP A 183 -5.70 12.76 -14.24
C ASP A 183 -6.26 11.65 -15.13
N SER A 184 -5.54 10.54 -15.26
CA SER A 184 -6.03 9.37 -15.98
C SER A 184 -7.26 8.77 -15.30
N MET A 185 -7.17 8.58 -13.98
CA MET A 185 -8.28 8.07 -13.17
C MET A 185 -9.49 9.00 -13.22
N ALA A 186 -9.28 10.32 -13.26
CA ALA A 186 -10.36 11.30 -13.30
C ALA A 186 -11.26 11.19 -14.54
N LYS A 187 -10.86 10.46 -15.57
CA LYS A 187 -11.69 10.16 -16.75
C LYS A 187 -12.84 9.19 -16.42
N ASN A 188 -12.70 8.39 -15.38
CA ASN A 188 -13.73 7.46 -14.94
C ASN A 188 -14.79 8.19 -14.10
N ILE A 189 -16.09 7.95 -14.37
CA ILE A 189 -17.20 8.59 -13.67
C ILE A 189 -17.21 8.29 -12.16
N PHE A 190 -16.75 7.11 -11.75
CA PHE A 190 -16.64 6.74 -10.34
C PHE A 190 -15.56 7.51 -9.59
N SER A 191 -14.50 7.92 -10.29
CA SER A 191 -13.36 8.63 -9.70
C SER A 191 -13.74 10.02 -9.20
N ASN A 192 -14.70 10.69 -9.83
CA ASN A 192 -15.09 12.04 -9.41
C ASN A 192 -15.59 12.08 -7.96
N LYS A 193 -16.41 11.11 -7.57
CA LYS A 193 -16.93 11.02 -6.21
C LYS A 193 -15.83 10.60 -5.22
N LEU A 194 -14.96 9.70 -5.65
CA LEU A 194 -13.80 9.27 -4.89
C LEU A 194 -12.89 10.46 -4.54
N PHE A 195 -12.51 11.26 -5.53
CA PHE A 195 -11.66 12.43 -5.32
C PHE A 195 -12.35 13.51 -4.45
N LEU A 196 -13.66 13.71 -4.64
CA LEU A 196 -14.41 14.66 -3.81
C LEU A 196 -14.38 14.26 -2.32
N GLU A 197 -14.53 12.99 -2.01
CA GLU A 197 -14.46 12.51 -0.62
C GLU A 197 -13.04 12.58 -0.07
N MET A 198 -12.04 12.19 -0.86
CA MET A 198 -10.65 12.09 -0.49
C MET A 198 -10.02 13.47 -0.26
N THR A 199 -10.30 14.43 -1.12
CA THR A 199 -9.61 15.73 -1.15
C THR A 199 -10.51 16.93 -0.85
N GLY A 200 -11.84 16.79 -1.02
CA GLY A 200 -12.79 17.89 -1.05
C GLY A 200 -12.96 18.53 -2.44
N TYR A 201 -12.18 18.10 -3.44
CA TYR A 201 -12.21 18.61 -4.81
C TYR A 201 -12.72 17.54 -5.77
N GLY A 202 -13.73 17.88 -6.58
CA GLY A 202 -14.16 17.03 -7.68
C GLY A 202 -13.21 17.09 -8.87
N ARG A 203 -13.39 16.17 -9.82
CA ARG A 203 -12.55 16.01 -11.01
C ARG A 203 -12.15 17.31 -11.72
N LYS A 204 -13.08 18.25 -11.87
CA LYS A 204 -12.84 19.51 -12.60
C LYS A 204 -11.87 20.45 -11.86
N HIS A 205 -11.81 20.34 -10.55
CA HIS A 205 -11.04 21.22 -9.66
C HIS A 205 -9.95 20.47 -8.90
N LEU A 206 -9.68 19.22 -9.27
CA LEU A 206 -8.74 18.37 -8.54
C LEU A 206 -7.32 18.96 -8.50
N ARG A 207 -6.90 19.68 -9.54
CA ARG A 207 -5.59 20.33 -9.59
C ARG A 207 -5.47 21.56 -8.68
N GLU A 208 -6.58 22.06 -8.13
CA GLU A 208 -6.60 23.14 -7.14
C GLU A 208 -6.33 22.61 -5.71
N PHE A 209 -6.37 21.28 -5.55
CA PHE A 209 -6.02 20.65 -4.28
C PHE A 209 -4.53 20.86 -3.97
N LYS A 210 -4.22 21.40 -2.78
CA LYS A 210 -2.86 21.82 -2.42
C LYS A 210 -1.81 20.71 -2.47
N ASP A 211 -2.22 19.45 -2.23
CA ASP A 211 -1.36 18.26 -2.23
C ASP A 211 -1.62 17.36 -3.47
N TYR A 212 -2.09 17.97 -4.57
CA TYR A 212 -2.37 17.27 -5.82
C TYR A 212 -1.16 16.52 -6.36
N ASP A 213 0.04 17.09 -6.22
CA ASP A 213 1.31 16.49 -6.65
C ASP A 213 1.59 15.15 -5.95
N LEU A 214 1.19 15.00 -4.68
CA LEU A 214 1.34 13.75 -3.92
C LEU A 214 0.43 12.62 -4.41
N MET A 215 -0.67 12.96 -5.09
CA MET A 215 -1.54 11.95 -5.69
C MET A 215 -0.87 11.21 -6.86
N ASN A 216 0.16 11.83 -7.45
CA ASN A 216 1.00 11.24 -8.47
C ASN A 216 2.39 10.96 -7.89
N PRO A 217 2.65 9.76 -7.33
CA PRO A 217 3.92 9.42 -6.70
C PRO A 217 5.10 9.50 -7.65
N VAL A 218 4.86 9.40 -8.96
CA VAL A 218 5.92 9.46 -10.00
C VAL A 218 6.62 10.81 -10.01
N ASN A 219 5.96 11.89 -9.54
CA ASN A 219 6.57 13.21 -9.39
C ASN A 219 7.78 13.22 -8.43
N PHE A 220 7.83 12.27 -7.51
CA PHE A 220 8.87 12.17 -6.48
C PHE A 220 9.85 11.03 -6.72
N VAL A 221 9.66 10.25 -7.78
CA VAL A 221 10.62 9.21 -8.17
C VAL A 221 11.88 9.87 -8.72
N ASP A 222 12.98 9.66 -8.04
CA ASP A 222 14.31 10.14 -8.39
C ASP A 222 15.33 8.99 -8.41
N LYS A 223 16.62 9.31 -8.48
CA LYS A 223 17.71 8.31 -8.56
C LYS A 223 17.88 7.47 -7.30
N ASP A 224 17.33 7.94 -6.16
CA ASP A 224 17.38 7.24 -4.88
C ASP A 224 16.19 6.27 -4.71
N PHE A 225 15.30 6.19 -5.70
CA PHE A 225 14.22 5.22 -5.71
C PHE A 225 14.77 3.78 -5.75
N PRO A 226 14.27 2.86 -4.91
CA PRO A 226 14.82 1.51 -4.82
C PRO A 226 14.76 0.75 -6.15
N ALA A 227 15.80 -0.04 -6.41
CA ALA A 227 15.93 -0.86 -7.63
C ALA A 227 15.17 -2.21 -7.54
N ASP A 228 14.89 -2.70 -6.32
CA ASP A 228 14.19 -3.97 -6.12
C ASP A 228 12.66 -3.78 -6.09
N VAL A 229 12.13 -3.22 -7.18
CA VAL A 229 10.69 -2.99 -7.32
C VAL A 229 10.10 -3.90 -8.39
N MET A 230 8.99 -4.56 -8.06
CA MET A 230 8.12 -5.24 -9.00
C MET A 230 6.82 -4.46 -9.15
N VAL A 231 6.43 -4.19 -10.40
CA VAL A 231 5.13 -3.60 -10.73
C VAL A 231 4.25 -4.67 -11.35
N ALA A 232 3.17 -5.01 -10.64
CA ALA A 232 2.21 -6.02 -11.07
C ALA A 232 0.90 -5.34 -11.50
N TYR A 233 0.33 -5.73 -12.64
CA TYR A 233 -0.88 -5.11 -13.15
C TYR A 233 -1.75 -6.08 -13.95
N GLY A 234 -3.04 -5.77 -14.00
CA GLY A 234 -4.03 -6.54 -14.73
C GLY A 234 -4.05 -6.20 -16.23
N ARG A 235 -4.35 -7.20 -17.06
CA ARG A 235 -4.47 -6.98 -18.51
C ARG A 235 -5.68 -6.11 -18.87
N PHE A 236 -6.77 -6.23 -18.12
CA PHE A 236 -8.05 -5.56 -18.36
C PHE A 236 -8.51 -4.82 -17.09
N ASP A 237 -7.61 -4.04 -16.48
CA ASP A 237 -7.94 -3.26 -15.31
C ASP A 237 -8.79 -2.04 -15.71
N ALA A 238 -10.07 -2.06 -15.33
CA ALA A 238 -11.02 -0.99 -15.65
C ALA A 238 -10.87 0.26 -14.77
N PHE A 239 -10.13 0.16 -13.64
CA PHE A 239 -9.98 1.26 -12.68
C PHE A 239 -8.71 2.08 -12.94
N VAL A 240 -7.58 1.40 -13.09
CA VAL A 240 -6.26 2.03 -13.20
C VAL A 240 -5.46 1.54 -14.40
N GLY A 241 -6.08 0.80 -15.32
CA GLY A 241 -5.38 0.24 -16.48
C GLY A 241 -4.62 1.29 -17.28
N GLY A 242 -3.34 1.01 -17.53
CA GLY A 242 -2.41 1.91 -18.21
C GLY A 242 -1.66 2.88 -17.29
N ASN A 243 -2.01 2.98 -16.01
CA ASN A 243 -1.30 3.83 -15.04
C ASN A 243 0.14 3.36 -14.81
N GLU A 244 0.40 2.06 -14.90
CA GLU A 244 1.73 1.46 -14.77
C GLU A 244 2.75 2.06 -15.75
N LYS A 245 2.28 2.46 -16.94
CA LYS A 245 3.16 3.02 -18.00
C LYS A 245 3.83 4.31 -17.58
N ILE A 246 3.16 5.13 -16.78
CA ILE A 246 3.72 6.41 -16.31
C ILE A 246 4.90 6.13 -15.38
N LEU A 247 4.73 5.15 -14.48
CA LEU A 247 5.82 4.71 -13.61
C LEU A 247 6.97 4.10 -14.41
N PHE A 248 6.67 3.21 -15.37
CA PHE A 248 7.70 2.59 -16.24
C PHE A 248 8.49 3.64 -17.01
N ASN A 249 7.82 4.63 -17.61
CA ASN A 249 8.49 5.70 -18.33
C ASN A 249 9.48 6.44 -17.41
N ARG A 250 9.05 6.78 -16.20
CA ARG A 250 9.90 7.48 -15.25
C ARG A 250 11.09 6.65 -14.80
N LEU A 251 10.89 5.36 -14.49
CA LEU A 251 11.98 4.46 -14.11
C LEU A 251 12.99 4.28 -15.25
N ASN A 252 12.50 4.15 -16.49
CA ASN A 252 13.35 4.06 -17.67
C ASN A 252 14.14 5.35 -17.93
N GLU A 253 13.53 6.53 -17.78
CA GLU A 253 14.21 7.84 -17.88
C GLU A 253 15.38 7.97 -16.91
N LEU A 254 15.23 7.42 -15.71
CA LEU A 254 16.23 7.46 -14.65
C LEU A 254 17.23 6.30 -14.71
N GLY A 255 16.99 5.32 -15.57
CA GLY A 255 17.80 4.10 -15.65
C GLY A 255 17.66 3.18 -14.43
N ILE A 256 16.54 3.26 -13.70
CA ILE A 256 16.28 2.43 -12.52
C ILE A 256 15.72 1.10 -12.99
N PRO A 257 16.35 -0.04 -12.64
CA PRO A 257 15.82 -1.36 -12.98
C PRO A 257 14.55 -1.68 -12.19
N TYR A 258 13.64 -2.39 -12.82
CA TYR A 258 12.41 -2.89 -12.19
C TYR A 258 12.01 -4.24 -12.80
N ARG A 259 11.13 -4.95 -12.10
CA ARG A 259 10.49 -6.17 -12.62
C ARG A 259 9.04 -5.87 -12.98
N GLU A 260 8.59 -6.44 -14.06
CA GLU A 260 7.22 -6.32 -14.54
C GLU A 260 6.50 -7.65 -14.42
N TYR A 261 5.28 -7.63 -13.88
CA TYR A 261 4.38 -8.77 -13.91
C TYR A 261 3.03 -8.36 -14.45
N ARG A 262 2.70 -8.86 -15.63
CA ARG A 262 1.38 -8.71 -16.23
C ARG A 262 0.56 -9.95 -15.98
N ALA A 263 -0.60 -9.80 -15.34
CA ALA A 263 -1.48 -10.92 -15.03
C ALA A 263 -1.91 -11.66 -16.30
N LYS A 264 -1.94 -12.99 -16.23
CA LYS A 264 -2.45 -13.86 -17.30
C LYS A 264 -3.98 -13.92 -17.26
N GLY A 265 -4.62 -14.31 -18.36
CA GLY A 265 -6.07 -14.44 -18.46
C GLY A 265 -6.79 -13.10 -18.48
N ALA A 266 -7.90 -12.97 -17.77
CA ALA A 266 -8.72 -11.76 -17.72
C ALA A 266 -7.97 -10.60 -17.03
N GLY A 267 -7.17 -10.90 -16.00
CA GLY A 267 -6.26 -9.95 -15.34
C GLY A 267 -6.96 -8.65 -14.97
N GLU A 268 -7.98 -8.74 -14.13
CA GLU A 268 -8.75 -7.61 -13.62
C GLU A 268 -8.04 -6.84 -12.52
N HIS A 269 -8.65 -5.78 -12.04
CA HIS A 269 -8.13 -4.98 -10.93
C HIS A 269 -7.91 -5.84 -9.68
N CYS A 270 -6.72 -5.72 -9.06
CA CYS A 270 -6.33 -6.51 -7.88
C CYS A 270 -6.46 -8.04 -8.07
N PHE A 271 -6.12 -8.53 -9.26
CA PHE A 271 -6.19 -9.94 -9.65
C PHE A 271 -5.53 -10.90 -8.65
N HIS A 272 -4.50 -10.45 -7.95
CA HIS A 272 -3.75 -11.24 -6.96
C HIS A 272 -4.59 -11.64 -5.74
N LEU A 273 -5.73 -10.99 -5.52
CA LEU A 273 -6.68 -11.37 -4.47
C LEU A 273 -7.65 -12.48 -4.88
N TRP A 274 -7.62 -12.92 -6.14
CA TRP A 274 -8.51 -13.94 -6.69
C TRP A 274 -7.86 -15.29 -6.93
N HIS A 275 -6.55 -15.33 -7.10
CA HIS A 275 -5.82 -16.49 -7.63
C HIS A 275 -4.73 -16.94 -6.66
N TYR A 276 -5.11 -17.81 -5.73
CA TYR A 276 -4.19 -18.57 -4.88
C TYR A 276 -4.36 -20.06 -5.08
#